data_00def6f6364a540a033a3a515471844d
#
_entry.id   00def6f6364a540a033a3a515471844d
#
_cell.length_a   1.000
_cell.length_b   1.000
_cell.length_c   1.000
_cell.angle_alpha   90.00
_cell.angle_beta   90.00
_cell.angle_gamma   90.00
#
_symmetry.space_group_name_H-M   'P 1'
#
loop_
_entity.id
_entity.type
_entity.pdbx_description
1 polymer ?
#
loop_
_entity_poly.entity_id
_entity_poly.type
_entity_poly.pdbx_seq_one_letter_code
_entity_poly.pdbx_strand_id
1 'polypeptide(L)'
;MPPRQPPPEIDPATRWLWLALSLITLWRLGAAWLLPITQDEAYYLDWASRLDWGYFDHPPGVALLAIGSWLAPASALAGRLGNLLAATLTLWVLIQFYRACGLSPRQQFLVLVVTAATFGGLVSGVLATPDTPLALAWALALHEALVALRGDRRRWVTAGLATGLGLLGKYGMALIGPVFLWAILWADPKALRTPWPYLGALAALLVFAPNLLWNVQNDWLALRFQFGHGFSTTTGVADVATGAVMALPERVSPLAGSGLGERLMAVLSFLGIQSALWGGMILPLLVGLWLSLWRRFPDSSQSPDHAPACDSMNHAVSSGHLDRPARALLVAGTLFPLCFFALVAAFSPVQPNWAILYLLTAVPLLAPVMGRVPRAMLIAALFNLLLVSVYVFHARTGLLPLPDKQQRILYETHGFEALAGEVANLPGPLFADRYQLVAMTRFYAPGLEIGQWPGLFRPSEYLRGRLRPEVDPTAVARAGGFWLLSRDPYRPGIPGFGIEGQRLLYDCLREGLREAFPDRPAPCAAPLHRWWLVRYVPDPAP
;
A
#
# COMPACT_ATOMS: atom_id res chain seq x y z
N MET A 1 -26.04 -48.66 20.88
CA MET A 1 -25.49 -47.39 20.39
C MET A 1 -23.98 -47.50 20.47
N PRO A 2 -23.22 -47.34 19.37
CA PRO A 2 -21.77 -47.30 19.47
C PRO A 2 -21.35 -46.03 20.26
N PRO A 3 -20.29 -46.10 21.07
CA PRO A 3 -19.82 -44.98 21.83
C PRO A 3 -19.47 -43.83 20.87
N ARG A 4 -19.95 -42.61 21.15
CA ARG A 4 -19.57 -41.39 20.39
C ARG A 4 -18.06 -41.21 20.54
N GLN A 5 -17.34 -41.26 19.41
CA GLN A 5 -15.95 -40.89 19.41
C GLN A 5 -15.82 -39.45 19.94
N PRO A 6 -14.90 -39.19 20.86
CA PRO A 6 -14.65 -37.83 21.31
C PRO A 6 -14.27 -36.95 20.09
N PRO A 7 -14.68 -35.67 20.07
CA PRO A 7 -14.31 -34.77 18.99
C PRO A 7 -12.79 -34.73 18.86
N PRO A 8 -12.27 -34.71 17.64
CA PRO A 8 -10.81 -34.70 17.42
C PRO A 8 -10.19 -33.53 18.19
N GLU A 9 -9.22 -33.82 19.04
CA GLU A 9 -8.46 -32.78 19.74
C GLU A 9 -7.77 -31.88 18.70
N ILE A 10 -8.02 -30.57 18.78
CA ILE A 10 -7.36 -29.60 17.93
C ILE A 10 -5.88 -29.58 18.30
N ASP A 11 -5.02 -29.85 17.29
CA ASP A 11 -3.56 -29.76 17.47
C ASP A 11 -3.18 -28.42 18.15
N PRO A 12 -2.37 -28.45 19.22
CA PRO A 12 -1.91 -27.26 19.93
C PRO A 12 -1.35 -26.17 19.00
N ALA A 13 -0.61 -26.54 17.96
CA ALA A 13 -0.09 -25.58 16.99
C ALA A 13 -1.19 -24.86 16.21
N THR A 14 -2.30 -25.53 15.92
CA THR A 14 -3.48 -24.91 15.30
C THR A 14 -4.15 -23.90 16.24
N ARG A 15 -4.20 -24.17 17.55
CA ARG A 15 -4.70 -23.20 18.55
C ARG A 15 -3.85 -21.93 18.58
N TRP A 16 -2.53 -22.07 18.55
CA TRP A 16 -1.60 -20.93 18.49
C TRP A 16 -1.75 -20.11 17.21
N LEU A 17 -2.03 -20.76 16.09
CA LEU A 17 -2.27 -20.09 14.81
C LEU A 17 -3.48 -19.14 14.88
N TRP A 18 -4.61 -19.62 15.42
CA TRP A 18 -5.81 -18.82 15.59
C TRP A 18 -5.65 -17.71 16.63
N LEU A 19 -4.93 -18.00 17.71
CA LEU A 19 -4.59 -16.99 18.71
C LEU A 19 -3.73 -15.88 18.10
N ALA A 20 -2.72 -16.23 17.31
CA ALA A 20 -1.89 -15.25 16.61
C ALA A 20 -2.72 -14.37 15.66
N LEU A 21 -3.60 -14.96 14.85
CA LEU A 21 -4.52 -14.21 13.99
C LEU A 21 -5.37 -13.23 14.79
N SER A 22 -5.96 -13.68 15.90
CA SER A 22 -6.79 -12.85 16.79
C SER A 22 -5.98 -11.70 17.41
N LEU A 23 -4.79 -11.99 17.94
CA LEU A 23 -3.94 -10.97 18.57
C LEU A 23 -3.45 -9.93 17.56
N ILE A 24 -3.06 -10.35 16.36
CA ILE A 24 -2.66 -9.44 15.28
C ILE A 24 -3.83 -8.56 14.85
N THR A 25 -5.04 -9.13 14.73
CA THR A 25 -6.25 -8.38 14.38
C THR A 25 -6.61 -7.36 15.46
N LEU A 26 -6.56 -7.73 16.75
CA LEU A 26 -6.79 -6.82 17.87
C LEU A 26 -5.75 -5.70 17.92
N TRP A 27 -4.47 -6.02 17.68
CA TRP A 27 -3.41 -5.02 17.59
C TRP A 27 -3.68 -4.03 16.44
N ARG A 28 -4.04 -4.53 15.23
CA ARG A 28 -4.39 -3.67 14.09
C ARG A 28 -5.55 -2.75 14.40
N LEU A 29 -6.58 -3.25 15.08
CA LEU A 29 -7.72 -2.45 15.51
C LEU A 29 -7.29 -1.34 16.48
N GLY A 30 -6.46 -1.66 17.48
CA GLY A 30 -5.90 -0.68 18.42
C GLY A 30 -5.01 0.35 17.71
N ALA A 31 -4.13 -0.08 16.81
CA ALA A 31 -3.28 0.81 16.02
C ALA A 31 -4.11 1.73 15.10
N ALA A 32 -5.14 1.18 14.44
CA ALA A 32 -6.03 1.96 13.58
C ALA A 32 -6.89 2.98 14.36
N TRP A 33 -7.20 2.71 15.61
CA TRP A 33 -7.89 3.64 16.50
C TRP A 33 -6.98 4.78 16.99
N LEU A 34 -5.72 4.43 17.33
CA LEU A 34 -4.76 5.40 17.86
C LEU A 34 -4.13 6.29 16.79
N LEU A 35 -3.85 5.74 15.62
CA LEU A 35 -3.16 6.45 14.55
C LEU A 35 -4.08 7.52 13.94
N PRO A 36 -3.71 8.82 13.95
CA PRO A 36 -4.45 9.84 13.23
C PRO A 36 -4.53 9.54 11.73
N ILE A 37 -5.48 10.18 11.04
CA ILE A 37 -5.62 10.01 9.59
C ILE A 37 -4.38 10.52 8.86
N THR A 38 -3.93 9.84 7.83
CA THR A 38 -2.87 10.31 6.92
C THR A 38 -3.48 11.05 5.73
N GLN A 39 -2.65 11.85 5.04
CA GLN A 39 -3.10 12.69 3.94
C GLN A 39 -3.71 11.88 2.78
N ASP A 40 -3.07 10.77 2.41
CA ASP A 40 -3.59 9.91 1.34
C ASP A 40 -4.84 9.14 1.78
N GLU A 41 -4.93 8.70 3.05
CA GLU A 41 -6.16 8.09 3.56
C GLU A 41 -7.33 9.06 3.52
N ALA A 42 -7.15 10.30 3.98
CA ALA A 42 -8.20 11.32 3.93
C ALA A 42 -8.71 11.53 2.50
N TYR A 43 -7.82 11.51 1.51
CA TYR A 43 -8.16 11.60 0.10
C TYR A 43 -8.98 10.38 -0.39
N TYR A 44 -8.59 9.17 -0.04
CA TYR A 44 -9.33 7.95 -0.42
C TYR A 44 -10.68 7.83 0.31
N LEU A 45 -10.77 8.31 1.56
CA LEU A 45 -12.03 8.35 2.28
C LEU A 45 -13.03 9.32 1.63
N ASP A 46 -12.55 10.45 1.11
CA ASP A 46 -13.41 11.41 0.41
C ASP A 46 -13.98 10.81 -0.90
N TRP A 47 -13.24 9.90 -1.57
CA TRP A 47 -13.77 9.16 -2.73
C TRP A 47 -15.01 8.31 -2.39
N ALA A 48 -15.06 7.75 -1.17
CA ALA A 48 -16.21 6.98 -0.73
C ALA A 48 -17.51 7.81 -0.68
N SER A 49 -17.42 9.14 -0.62
CA SER A 49 -18.59 10.02 -0.67
C SER A 49 -19.31 9.99 -2.01
N ARG A 50 -18.62 9.65 -3.10
CA ARG A 50 -19.15 9.52 -4.48
C ARG A 50 -18.48 8.36 -5.19
N LEU A 51 -19.00 7.15 -4.98
CA LEU A 51 -18.47 5.93 -5.59
C LEU A 51 -18.55 5.98 -7.12
N ASP A 52 -17.47 5.52 -7.75
CA ASP A 52 -17.35 5.33 -9.18
C ASP A 52 -16.49 4.11 -9.51
N TRP A 53 -16.46 3.72 -10.78
CA TRP A 53 -15.66 2.60 -11.28
C TRP A 53 -14.17 2.91 -11.46
N GLY A 54 -13.77 4.17 -11.29
CA GLY A 54 -12.39 4.61 -11.33
C GLY A 54 -12.24 6.02 -10.78
N TYR A 55 -11.03 6.36 -10.38
CA TYR A 55 -10.63 7.68 -9.90
C TYR A 55 -9.32 8.09 -10.57
N PHE A 56 -8.92 9.35 -10.37
CA PHE A 56 -7.72 9.89 -11.00
C PHE A 56 -6.49 9.02 -10.81
N ASP A 57 -6.26 8.56 -9.58
CA ASP A 57 -5.04 7.83 -9.20
C ASP A 57 -5.18 6.30 -9.28
N HIS A 58 -6.36 5.75 -8.95
CA HIS A 58 -6.55 4.31 -8.72
C HIS A 58 -7.94 3.80 -9.10
N PRO A 59 -8.11 2.47 -9.26
CA PRO A 59 -9.40 1.81 -9.31
C PRO A 59 -10.19 1.96 -8.00
N PRO A 60 -11.48 1.54 -7.95
CA PRO A 60 -12.41 1.86 -6.86
C PRO A 60 -12.17 1.11 -5.54
N GLY A 61 -11.31 0.11 -5.48
CA GLY A 61 -11.25 -0.83 -4.35
C GLY A 61 -11.03 -0.18 -3.00
N VAL A 62 -10.17 0.84 -2.90
CA VAL A 62 -9.93 1.55 -1.64
C VAL A 62 -11.15 2.36 -1.20
N ALA A 63 -11.86 3.00 -2.14
CA ALA A 63 -13.08 3.75 -1.85
C ALA A 63 -14.21 2.83 -1.37
N LEU A 64 -14.34 1.63 -1.96
CA LEU A 64 -15.29 0.60 -1.51
C LEU A 64 -15.00 0.12 -0.09
N LEU A 65 -13.72 -0.04 0.28
CA LEU A 65 -13.35 -0.41 1.65
C LEU A 65 -13.54 0.75 2.65
N ALA A 66 -13.59 1.99 2.18
CA ALA A 66 -13.76 3.19 3.00
C ALA A 66 -15.22 3.58 3.26
N ILE A 67 -16.22 2.81 2.80
CA ILE A 67 -17.66 3.11 2.99
C ILE A 67 -18.08 3.23 4.46
N GLY A 68 -17.30 2.69 5.41
CA GLY A 68 -17.51 2.91 6.83
C GLY A 68 -17.48 4.40 7.22
N SER A 69 -16.81 5.26 6.44
CA SER A 69 -16.81 6.71 6.62
C SER A 69 -18.22 7.34 6.47
N TRP A 70 -19.17 6.68 5.83
CA TRP A 70 -20.57 7.14 5.76
C TRP A 70 -21.25 7.16 7.13
N LEU A 71 -20.83 6.28 8.05
CA LEU A 71 -21.36 6.21 9.40
C LEU A 71 -20.77 7.28 10.32
N ALA A 72 -19.49 7.62 10.10
CA ALA A 72 -18.75 8.61 10.87
C ALA A 72 -17.67 9.28 9.98
N PRO A 73 -18.01 10.36 9.23
CA PRO A 73 -17.11 10.95 8.23
C PRO A 73 -15.78 11.47 8.79
N ALA A 74 -15.77 12.01 10.01
CA ALA A 74 -14.55 12.51 10.68
C ALA A 74 -13.84 11.45 11.54
N SER A 75 -14.15 10.16 11.35
CA SER A 75 -13.53 9.05 12.07
C SER A 75 -12.57 8.26 11.20
N ALA A 76 -11.27 8.35 11.48
CA ALA A 76 -10.25 7.54 10.82
C ALA A 76 -10.53 6.03 10.99
N LEU A 77 -10.97 5.60 12.18
CA LEU A 77 -11.31 4.20 12.44
C LEU A 77 -12.49 3.73 11.57
N ALA A 78 -13.56 4.52 11.48
CA ALA A 78 -14.72 4.16 10.66
C ALA A 78 -14.31 3.98 9.17
N GLY A 79 -13.52 4.89 8.63
CA GLY A 79 -12.97 4.78 7.28
C GLY A 79 -12.04 3.58 7.08
N ARG A 80 -11.38 3.10 8.14
CA ARG A 80 -10.46 1.95 8.11
C ARG A 80 -11.15 0.59 8.32
N LEU A 81 -12.42 0.51 8.74
CA LEU A 81 -13.06 -0.76 9.09
C LEU A 81 -13.06 -1.78 7.94
N GLY A 82 -13.41 -1.37 6.72
CA GLY A 82 -13.35 -2.27 5.57
C GLY A 82 -11.93 -2.73 5.25
N ASN A 83 -10.95 -1.84 5.40
CA ASN A 83 -9.54 -2.15 5.24
C ASN A 83 -9.05 -3.17 6.30
N LEU A 84 -9.41 -3.00 7.56
CA LEU A 84 -9.09 -3.92 8.65
C LEU A 84 -9.71 -5.31 8.42
N LEU A 85 -10.95 -5.35 7.94
CA LEU A 85 -11.61 -6.60 7.56
C LEU A 85 -10.86 -7.28 6.40
N ALA A 86 -10.56 -6.56 5.33
CA ALA A 86 -9.84 -7.10 4.18
C ALA A 86 -8.42 -7.58 4.57
N ALA A 87 -7.71 -6.84 5.42
CA ALA A 87 -6.40 -7.22 5.92
C ALA A 87 -6.45 -8.48 6.83
N THR A 88 -7.52 -8.64 7.62
CA THR A 88 -7.72 -9.85 8.44
C THR A 88 -8.08 -11.05 7.56
N LEU A 89 -8.97 -10.86 6.57
CA LEU A 89 -9.29 -11.88 5.57
C LEU A 89 -8.06 -12.29 4.76
N THR A 90 -7.16 -11.36 4.45
CA THR A 90 -5.88 -11.68 3.79
C THR A 90 -5.08 -12.69 4.61
N LEU A 91 -4.91 -12.46 5.92
CA LEU A 91 -4.20 -13.40 6.79
C LEU A 91 -4.91 -14.75 6.88
N TRP A 92 -6.24 -14.76 6.92
CA TRP A 92 -7.01 -16.00 6.92
C TRP A 92 -6.83 -16.79 5.62
N VAL A 93 -6.88 -16.13 4.46
CA VAL A 93 -6.63 -16.75 3.15
C VAL A 93 -5.19 -17.27 3.07
N LEU A 94 -4.22 -16.51 3.59
CA LEU A 94 -2.82 -16.94 3.65
C LEU A 94 -2.64 -18.21 4.49
N ILE A 95 -3.37 -18.38 5.60
CA ILE A 95 -3.36 -19.64 6.37
C ILE A 95 -3.81 -20.80 5.46
N GLN A 96 -4.88 -20.63 4.67
CA GLN A 96 -5.35 -21.68 3.76
C GLN A 96 -4.33 -21.95 2.65
N PHE A 97 -3.75 -20.89 2.10
CA PHE A 97 -2.70 -20.99 1.07
C PHE A 97 -1.45 -21.71 1.59
N TYR A 98 -0.97 -21.35 2.79
CA TYR A 98 0.21 -21.98 3.39
C TYR A 98 -0.04 -23.45 3.76
N ARG A 99 -1.25 -23.75 4.22
CA ARG A 99 -1.70 -25.15 4.41
C ARG A 99 -1.70 -25.89 3.07
N ALA A 100 -2.24 -25.27 2.04
CA ALA A 100 -2.21 -25.83 0.68
C ALA A 100 -0.80 -26.00 0.15
N CYS A 101 0.17 -25.16 0.52
CA CYS A 101 1.59 -25.35 0.17
C CYS A 101 2.23 -26.58 0.87
N GLY A 102 1.54 -27.23 1.81
CA GLY A 102 2.07 -28.38 2.55
C GLY A 102 2.87 -28.01 3.81
N LEU A 103 2.77 -26.76 4.28
CA LEU A 103 3.42 -26.33 5.52
C LEU A 103 2.75 -26.98 6.74
N SER A 104 3.56 -27.50 7.67
CA SER A 104 3.07 -28.01 8.95
C SER A 104 2.42 -26.90 9.79
N PRO A 105 1.54 -27.22 10.76
CA PRO A 105 0.91 -26.19 11.61
C PRO A 105 1.90 -25.26 12.32
N ARG A 106 3.07 -25.78 12.75
CA ARG A 106 4.14 -24.97 13.34
C ARG A 106 4.77 -24.01 12.33
N GLN A 107 4.98 -24.47 11.09
CA GLN A 107 5.49 -23.62 10.03
C GLN A 107 4.46 -22.57 9.62
N GLN A 108 3.17 -22.94 9.52
CA GLN A 108 2.08 -22.01 9.24
C GLN A 108 2.03 -20.89 10.29
N PHE A 109 2.14 -21.22 11.58
CA PHE A 109 2.20 -20.24 12.66
C PHE A 109 3.38 -19.27 12.49
N LEU A 110 4.60 -19.80 12.31
CA LEU A 110 5.81 -18.98 12.14
C LEU A 110 5.70 -18.06 10.94
N VAL A 111 5.30 -18.61 9.79
CA VAL A 111 5.14 -17.87 8.52
C VAL A 111 4.07 -16.80 8.64
N LEU A 112 2.93 -17.08 9.26
CA LEU A 112 1.87 -16.10 9.50
C LEU A 112 2.35 -14.93 10.35
N VAL A 113 2.98 -15.23 11.49
CA VAL A 113 3.51 -14.20 12.42
C VAL A 113 4.57 -13.35 11.72
N VAL A 114 5.49 -13.99 11.00
CA VAL A 114 6.55 -13.27 10.26
C VAL A 114 5.93 -12.39 9.16
N THR A 115 5.03 -12.92 8.33
CA THR A 115 4.36 -12.14 7.27
C THR A 115 3.66 -10.92 7.84
N ALA A 116 2.87 -11.11 8.90
CA ALA A 116 2.09 -10.03 9.51
C ALA A 116 2.95 -9.00 10.24
N ALA A 117 4.12 -9.41 10.80
CA ALA A 117 5.02 -8.56 11.57
C ALA A 117 6.16 -7.94 10.74
N THR A 118 6.24 -8.16 9.41
CA THR A 118 7.07 -7.31 8.55
C THR A 118 6.56 -5.86 8.62
N PHE A 119 7.40 -4.86 8.43
CA PHE A 119 6.93 -3.47 8.38
C PHE A 119 5.87 -3.29 7.31
N GLY A 120 6.03 -3.96 6.16
CA GLY A 120 4.99 -3.99 5.14
C GLY A 120 3.67 -4.57 5.62
N GLY A 121 3.67 -5.71 6.31
CA GLY A 121 2.47 -6.35 6.85
C GLY A 121 1.79 -5.56 7.97
N LEU A 122 2.59 -4.87 8.83
CA LEU A 122 2.06 -4.01 9.90
C LEU A 122 1.39 -2.76 9.32
N VAL A 123 2.06 -2.05 8.42
CA VAL A 123 1.57 -0.79 7.84
C VAL A 123 0.37 -1.03 6.92
N SER A 124 0.46 -1.95 5.96
CA SER A 124 -0.64 -2.27 5.03
C SER A 124 -1.86 -2.86 5.74
N GLY A 125 -1.68 -3.44 6.94
CA GLY A 125 -2.77 -3.98 7.73
C GLY A 125 -3.57 -2.93 8.52
N VAL A 126 -3.09 -1.68 8.61
CA VAL A 126 -3.70 -0.59 9.39
C VAL A 126 -4.19 0.53 8.48
N LEU A 127 -3.34 1.02 7.57
CA LEU A 127 -3.68 2.14 6.70
C LEU A 127 -4.66 1.75 5.59
N ALA A 128 -5.66 2.59 5.35
CA ALA A 128 -6.60 2.43 4.24
C ALA A 128 -5.95 2.87 2.92
N THR A 129 -5.36 1.91 2.22
CA THR A 129 -4.65 2.12 0.95
C THR A 129 -5.10 1.12 -0.12
N PRO A 130 -4.87 1.40 -1.40
CA PRO A 130 -5.14 0.45 -2.49
C PRO A 130 -4.38 -0.87 -2.37
N ASP A 131 -3.34 -0.94 -1.55
CA ASP A 131 -2.55 -2.15 -1.34
C ASP A 131 -3.31 -3.24 -0.57
N THR A 132 -4.29 -2.88 0.27
CA THR A 132 -5.04 -3.86 1.06
C THR A 132 -6.01 -4.71 0.22
N PRO A 133 -6.92 -4.13 -0.61
CA PRO A 133 -7.75 -4.94 -1.51
C PRO A 133 -6.90 -5.73 -2.50
N LEU A 134 -5.77 -5.17 -2.96
CA LEU A 134 -4.80 -5.87 -3.80
C LEU A 134 -4.23 -7.10 -3.09
N ALA A 135 -3.77 -6.99 -1.84
CA ALA A 135 -3.16 -8.09 -1.09
C ALA A 135 -4.15 -9.24 -0.83
N LEU A 136 -5.42 -8.92 -0.51
CA LEU A 136 -6.47 -9.91 -0.36
C LEU A 136 -6.70 -10.69 -1.66
N ALA A 137 -6.88 -9.97 -2.75
CA ALA A 137 -7.11 -10.57 -4.06
C ALA A 137 -5.89 -11.38 -4.55
N TRP A 138 -4.68 -10.90 -4.29
CA TRP A 138 -3.43 -11.60 -4.60
C TRP A 138 -3.32 -12.91 -3.85
N ALA A 139 -3.61 -12.92 -2.53
CA ALA A 139 -3.61 -14.13 -1.71
C ALA A 139 -4.65 -15.16 -2.18
N LEU A 140 -5.88 -14.71 -2.51
CA LEU A 140 -6.93 -15.55 -3.09
C LEU A 140 -6.49 -16.15 -4.42
N ALA A 141 -5.95 -15.32 -5.32
CA ALA A 141 -5.52 -15.75 -6.63
C ALA A 141 -4.36 -16.76 -6.56
N LEU A 142 -3.41 -16.59 -5.63
CA LEU A 142 -2.33 -17.56 -5.37
C LEU A 142 -2.89 -18.89 -4.85
N HIS A 143 -3.85 -18.86 -3.93
CA HIS A 143 -4.47 -20.08 -3.41
C HIS A 143 -5.16 -20.87 -4.52
N GLU A 144 -6.00 -20.23 -5.31
CA GLU A 144 -6.74 -20.84 -6.39
C GLU A 144 -5.82 -21.36 -7.51
N ALA A 145 -4.77 -20.60 -7.86
CA ALA A 145 -3.76 -21.02 -8.83
C ALA A 145 -2.99 -22.26 -8.36
N LEU A 146 -2.67 -22.37 -7.07
CA LEU A 146 -2.01 -23.55 -6.53
C LEU A 146 -2.87 -24.80 -6.66
N VAL A 147 -4.17 -24.70 -6.37
CA VAL A 147 -5.12 -25.80 -6.54
C VAL A 147 -5.25 -26.19 -8.02
N ALA A 148 -5.28 -25.19 -8.91
CA ALA A 148 -5.33 -25.39 -10.35
C ALA A 148 -4.08 -26.13 -10.88
N LEU A 149 -2.89 -25.74 -10.43
CA LEU A 149 -1.60 -26.36 -10.79
C LEU A 149 -1.48 -27.81 -10.29
N ARG A 150 -2.25 -28.20 -9.28
CA ARG A 150 -2.31 -29.58 -8.76
C ARG A 150 -3.33 -30.46 -9.47
N GLY A 151 -4.01 -29.95 -10.50
CA GLY A 151 -4.85 -30.73 -11.39
C GLY A 151 -6.32 -30.31 -11.46
N ASP A 152 -6.85 -29.60 -10.50
CA ASP A 152 -8.19 -28.99 -10.60
C ASP A 152 -8.13 -27.70 -11.45
N ARG A 153 -7.89 -27.88 -12.76
CA ARG A 153 -7.69 -26.76 -13.69
C ARG A 153 -8.87 -25.79 -13.78
N ARG A 154 -10.09 -26.18 -13.35
CA ARG A 154 -11.26 -25.28 -13.27
C ARG A 154 -11.01 -24.10 -12.33
N ARG A 155 -10.14 -24.26 -11.33
CA ARG A 155 -9.74 -23.21 -10.40
C ARG A 155 -8.99 -22.04 -11.04
N TRP A 156 -8.54 -22.17 -12.29
CA TRP A 156 -8.06 -21.00 -13.03
C TRP A 156 -9.14 -19.94 -13.22
N VAL A 157 -10.42 -20.33 -13.30
CA VAL A 157 -11.53 -19.36 -13.39
C VAL A 157 -11.68 -18.56 -12.09
N THR A 158 -11.63 -19.23 -10.93
CA THR A 158 -11.69 -18.53 -9.62
C THR A 158 -10.43 -17.72 -9.34
N ALA A 159 -9.25 -18.18 -9.78
CA ALA A 159 -8.02 -17.39 -9.77
C ALA A 159 -8.18 -16.12 -10.63
N GLY A 160 -8.82 -16.23 -11.80
CA GLY A 160 -9.16 -15.11 -12.66
C GLY A 160 -10.14 -14.12 -12.03
N LEU A 161 -11.22 -14.61 -11.39
CA LEU A 161 -12.15 -13.75 -10.64
C LEU A 161 -11.42 -12.95 -9.55
N ALA A 162 -10.55 -13.62 -8.76
CA ALA A 162 -9.72 -12.95 -7.75
C ALA A 162 -8.78 -11.92 -8.38
N THR A 163 -8.18 -12.25 -9.54
CA THR A 163 -7.33 -11.32 -10.30
C THR A 163 -8.11 -10.08 -10.74
N GLY A 164 -9.33 -10.24 -11.26
CA GLY A 164 -10.18 -9.11 -11.65
C GLY A 164 -10.56 -8.22 -10.47
N LEU A 165 -10.90 -8.80 -9.32
CA LEU A 165 -11.14 -8.05 -8.07
C LEU A 165 -9.89 -7.30 -7.62
N GLY A 166 -8.70 -7.91 -7.76
CA GLY A 166 -7.43 -7.25 -7.46
C GLY A 166 -7.11 -6.09 -8.39
N LEU A 167 -7.45 -6.19 -9.69
CA LEU A 167 -7.33 -5.09 -10.65
C LEU A 167 -8.26 -3.92 -10.29
N LEU A 168 -9.46 -4.20 -9.74
CA LEU A 168 -10.33 -3.17 -9.16
C LEU A 168 -9.76 -2.58 -7.86
N GLY A 169 -8.80 -3.25 -7.20
CA GLY A 169 -8.06 -2.72 -6.05
C GLY A 169 -6.89 -1.83 -6.45
N LYS A 170 -6.02 -2.34 -7.31
CA LYS A 170 -4.81 -1.63 -7.80
C LYS A 170 -4.32 -2.26 -9.10
N TYR A 171 -3.91 -1.45 -10.07
CA TYR A 171 -3.41 -1.94 -11.37
C TYR A 171 -2.16 -2.84 -11.25
N GLY A 172 -1.40 -2.73 -10.15
CA GLY A 172 -0.27 -3.62 -9.85
C GLY A 172 -0.64 -5.11 -9.78
N MET A 173 -1.94 -5.46 -9.66
CA MET A 173 -2.43 -6.84 -9.78
C MET A 173 -2.08 -7.47 -11.13
N ALA A 174 -1.89 -6.69 -12.19
CA ALA A 174 -1.51 -7.21 -13.50
C ALA A 174 -0.21 -8.04 -13.47
N LEU A 175 0.68 -7.78 -12.51
CA LEU A 175 1.93 -8.54 -12.34
C LEU A 175 1.69 -10.01 -11.99
N ILE A 176 0.48 -10.40 -11.54
CA ILE A 176 0.17 -11.81 -11.25
C ILE A 176 0.07 -12.65 -12.53
N GLY A 177 -0.26 -12.05 -13.66
CA GLY A 177 -0.33 -12.74 -14.96
C GLY A 177 0.99 -13.43 -15.34
N PRO A 178 2.11 -12.69 -15.43
CA PRO A 178 3.45 -13.27 -15.62
C PRO A 178 3.86 -14.27 -14.53
N VAL A 179 3.47 -14.05 -13.26
CA VAL A 179 3.71 -15.02 -12.16
C VAL A 179 3.00 -16.35 -12.47
N PHE A 180 1.74 -16.30 -12.88
CA PHE A 180 0.98 -17.50 -13.24
C PHE A 180 1.55 -18.18 -14.48
N LEU A 181 1.89 -17.43 -15.51
CA LEU A 181 2.51 -17.99 -16.71
C LEU A 181 3.82 -18.72 -16.37
N TRP A 182 4.69 -18.11 -15.56
CA TRP A 182 5.92 -18.76 -15.09
C TRP A 182 5.62 -20.05 -14.32
N ALA A 183 4.69 -20.01 -13.36
CA ALA A 183 4.32 -21.17 -12.57
C ALA A 183 3.71 -22.30 -13.43
N ILE A 184 2.86 -21.97 -14.41
CA ILE A 184 2.29 -22.94 -15.38
C ILE A 184 3.39 -23.58 -16.20
N LEU A 185 4.28 -22.79 -16.80
CA LEU A 185 5.37 -23.30 -17.63
C LEU A 185 6.30 -24.23 -16.83
N TRP A 186 6.50 -23.94 -15.56
CA TRP A 186 7.35 -24.77 -14.71
C TRP A 186 6.63 -26.02 -14.20
N ALA A 187 5.39 -25.91 -13.70
CA ALA A 187 4.71 -27.00 -12.97
C ALA A 187 3.73 -27.81 -13.81
N ASP A 188 2.91 -27.17 -14.67
CA ASP A 188 1.90 -27.82 -15.52
C ASP A 188 1.77 -27.14 -16.89
N PRO A 189 2.77 -27.26 -17.78
CA PRO A 189 2.70 -26.64 -19.10
C PRO A 189 1.54 -27.17 -19.98
N LYS A 190 1.00 -28.36 -19.65
CA LYS A 190 -0.16 -28.92 -20.33
C LYS A 190 -1.45 -28.15 -20.04
N ALA A 191 -1.51 -27.35 -18.96
CA ALA A 191 -2.65 -26.50 -18.67
C ALA A 191 -2.92 -25.50 -19.81
N LEU A 192 -1.88 -25.00 -20.50
CA LEU A 192 -2.02 -24.09 -21.65
C LEU A 192 -2.71 -24.72 -22.87
N ARG A 193 -2.83 -26.04 -22.91
CA ARG A 193 -3.58 -26.76 -23.94
C ARG A 193 -5.06 -26.96 -23.59
N THR A 194 -5.49 -26.45 -22.45
CA THR A 194 -6.88 -26.52 -21.96
C THR A 194 -7.51 -25.12 -21.95
N PRO A 195 -8.83 -25.00 -21.97
CA PRO A 195 -9.49 -23.68 -21.97
C PRO A 195 -9.37 -22.93 -20.63
N TRP A 196 -9.06 -23.60 -19.53
CA TRP A 196 -9.20 -23.08 -18.18
C TRP A 196 -8.37 -21.83 -17.87
N PRO A 197 -7.05 -21.74 -18.20
CA PRO A 197 -6.29 -20.52 -17.98
C PRO A 197 -6.84 -19.33 -18.78
N TYR A 198 -7.33 -19.58 -20.00
CA TYR A 198 -7.91 -18.55 -20.86
C TYR A 198 -9.28 -18.07 -20.34
N LEU A 199 -10.11 -19.01 -19.86
CA LEU A 199 -11.37 -18.65 -19.18
C LEU A 199 -11.10 -17.89 -17.89
N GLY A 200 -10.02 -18.19 -17.17
CA GLY A 200 -9.56 -17.40 -16.02
C GLY A 200 -9.17 -15.97 -16.42
N ALA A 201 -8.40 -15.82 -17.49
CA ALA A 201 -8.04 -14.50 -18.01
C ALA A 201 -9.29 -13.71 -18.46
N LEU A 202 -10.24 -14.37 -19.14
CA LEU A 202 -11.52 -13.76 -19.50
C LEU A 202 -12.33 -13.35 -18.27
N ALA A 203 -12.42 -14.20 -17.25
CA ALA A 203 -13.10 -13.88 -16.00
C ALA A 203 -12.47 -12.64 -15.32
N ALA A 204 -11.14 -12.53 -15.31
CA ALA A 204 -10.44 -11.36 -14.79
C ALA A 204 -10.82 -10.08 -15.57
N LEU A 205 -10.83 -10.15 -16.89
CA LEU A 205 -11.22 -9.03 -17.75
C LEU A 205 -12.68 -8.63 -17.57
N LEU A 206 -13.60 -9.60 -17.44
CA LEU A 206 -15.02 -9.32 -17.21
C LEU A 206 -15.26 -8.62 -15.87
N VAL A 207 -14.61 -9.06 -14.79
CA VAL A 207 -14.69 -8.39 -13.48
C VAL A 207 -14.09 -6.98 -13.55
N PHE A 208 -13.00 -6.80 -14.28
CA PHE A 208 -12.32 -5.52 -14.43
C PHE A 208 -12.99 -4.60 -15.47
N ALA A 209 -13.88 -5.13 -16.31
CA ALA A 209 -14.51 -4.38 -17.42
C ALA A 209 -15.16 -3.05 -17.02
N PRO A 210 -15.83 -2.90 -15.86
CA PRO A 210 -16.37 -1.60 -15.45
C PRO A 210 -15.31 -0.51 -15.33
N ASN A 211 -14.13 -0.84 -14.81
CA ASN A 211 -13.02 0.12 -14.72
C ASN A 211 -12.40 0.41 -16.09
N LEU A 212 -12.31 -0.59 -16.98
CA LEU A 212 -11.86 -0.35 -18.35
C LEU A 212 -12.80 0.59 -19.09
N LEU A 213 -14.12 0.37 -18.98
CA LEU A 213 -15.14 1.26 -19.58
C LEU A 213 -15.04 2.67 -19.02
N TRP A 214 -14.85 2.79 -17.70
CA TRP A 214 -14.63 4.08 -17.07
C TRP A 214 -13.37 4.77 -17.64
N ASN A 215 -12.24 4.05 -17.81
CA ASN A 215 -11.03 4.61 -18.41
C ASN A 215 -11.25 5.06 -19.85
N VAL A 216 -11.98 4.28 -20.68
CA VAL A 216 -12.34 4.68 -22.04
C VAL A 216 -13.16 5.97 -22.05
N GLN A 217 -14.14 6.10 -21.14
CA GLN A 217 -14.99 7.29 -21.03
C GLN A 217 -14.27 8.52 -20.46
N ASN A 218 -13.10 8.32 -19.84
CA ASN A 218 -12.28 9.36 -19.21
C ASN A 218 -10.88 9.46 -19.85
N ASP A 219 -10.77 9.23 -21.16
CA ASP A 219 -9.54 9.39 -21.96
C ASP A 219 -8.34 8.61 -21.39
N TRP A 220 -8.60 7.43 -20.83
CA TRP A 220 -7.58 6.56 -20.20
C TRP A 220 -6.84 7.21 -19.02
N LEU A 221 -7.46 8.17 -18.36
CA LEU A 221 -6.88 9.06 -17.37
C LEU A 221 -6.06 8.31 -16.29
N ALA A 222 -6.68 7.36 -15.58
CA ALA A 222 -6.01 6.67 -14.49
C ALA A 222 -4.85 5.77 -14.98
N LEU A 223 -5.03 5.08 -16.10
CA LEU A 223 -3.98 4.25 -16.69
C LEU A 223 -2.82 5.10 -17.20
N ARG A 224 -3.12 6.20 -17.94
CA ARG A 224 -2.09 7.14 -18.41
C ARG A 224 -1.31 7.74 -17.23
N PHE A 225 -2.01 8.14 -16.14
CA PHE A 225 -1.37 8.64 -14.94
C PHE A 225 -0.44 7.60 -14.31
N GLN A 226 -0.89 6.35 -14.14
CA GLN A 226 -0.09 5.29 -13.53
C GLN A 226 1.12 4.89 -14.40
N PHE A 227 0.95 4.80 -15.71
CA PHE A 227 2.07 4.55 -16.63
C PHE A 227 3.04 5.72 -16.65
N GLY A 228 2.56 6.96 -16.72
CA GLY A 228 3.41 8.15 -16.63
C GLY A 228 4.16 8.25 -15.31
N HIS A 229 3.52 7.95 -14.20
CA HIS A 229 4.14 7.97 -12.86
C HIS A 229 5.19 6.87 -12.68
N GLY A 230 4.95 5.67 -13.25
CA GLY A 230 5.85 4.52 -13.12
C GLY A 230 6.98 4.46 -14.15
N PHE A 231 6.78 5.02 -15.34
CA PHE A 231 7.69 4.82 -16.49
C PHE A 231 8.12 6.11 -17.18
N SER A 232 7.70 7.31 -16.70
CA SER A 232 8.05 8.55 -17.40
C SER A 232 9.54 8.85 -17.29
N THR A 233 10.19 8.91 -18.44
CA THR A 233 11.56 9.39 -18.59
C THR A 233 11.60 10.87 -18.99
N THR A 234 10.52 11.43 -19.55
CA THR A 234 10.52 12.77 -20.15
C THR A 234 9.18 13.50 -20.16
N THR A 235 8.04 12.82 -20.00
CA THR A 235 6.73 13.48 -20.07
C THR A 235 6.27 13.92 -18.69
N GLY A 236 6.00 15.21 -18.54
CA GLY A 236 5.36 15.74 -17.36
C GLY A 236 3.99 15.08 -17.11
N VAL A 237 3.64 14.85 -15.85
CA VAL A 237 2.33 14.34 -15.45
C VAL A 237 1.17 15.20 -16.01
N ALA A 238 1.46 16.44 -16.36
CA ALA A 238 0.55 17.40 -16.95
C ALA A 238 0.04 17.01 -18.34
N ASP A 239 0.92 16.53 -19.23
CA ASP A 239 0.54 16.11 -20.57
C ASP A 239 -0.39 14.92 -20.59
N VAL A 240 -0.37 14.13 -19.50
CA VAL A 240 -1.15 12.91 -19.35
C VAL A 240 -2.56 13.19 -18.85
N ALA A 241 -2.77 14.28 -18.08
CA ALA A 241 -4.00 14.39 -17.30
C ALA A 241 -5.09 15.27 -17.90
N THR A 242 -4.76 16.32 -18.63
CA THR A 242 -5.79 17.35 -18.95
C THR A 242 -5.61 18.12 -20.25
N GLY A 243 -4.68 17.76 -21.12
CA GLY A 243 -4.45 18.58 -22.32
C GLY A 243 -4.52 20.08 -21.99
N ALA A 244 -3.49 20.80 -22.03
CA ALA A 244 -3.40 22.27 -21.97
C ALA A 244 -3.73 23.00 -20.63
N VAL A 245 -4.41 22.43 -19.66
CA VAL A 245 -4.83 23.20 -18.45
C VAL A 245 -3.77 23.15 -17.34
N MET A 246 -2.76 22.26 -17.42
CA MET A 246 -1.82 22.08 -16.34
C MET A 246 -0.38 21.85 -16.81
N ALA A 247 0.30 22.91 -17.15
CA ALA A 247 1.77 22.90 -17.24
C ALA A 247 2.34 22.75 -15.81
N LEU A 248 2.48 21.51 -15.34
CA LEU A 248 3.38 21.25 -14.22
C LEU A 248 4.82 21.31 -14.74
N PRO A 249 5.77 21.81 -13.92
CA PRO A 249 7.17 21.77 -14.31
C PRO A 249 7.56 20.33 -14.65
N GLU A 250 8.19 20.14 -15.79
CA GLU A 250 8.71 18.86 -16.26
C GLU A 250 9.43 18.14 -15.12
N ARG A 251 8.85 17.07 -14.60
CA ARG A 251 9.59 16.16 -13.73
C ARG A 251 10.39 15.23 -14.63
N VAL A 252 11.53 15.72 -15.07
CA VAL A 252 12.58 14.86 -15.63
C VAL A 252 12.88 13.80 -14.57
N SER A 253 12.83 12.53 -14.94
CA SER A 253 13.30 11.47 -14.04
C SER A 253 14.70 11.84 -13.56
N PRO A 254 14.98 11.83 -12.23
CA PRO A 254 16.33 12.11 -11.72
C PRO A 254 17.39 11.15 -12.29
N LEU A 255 16.96 10.07 -12.94
CA LEU A 255 17.82 9.08 -13.62
C LEU A 255 17.87 9.28 -15.14
N ALA A 256 17.17 10.27 -15.72
CA ALA A 256 17.30 10.59 -17.13
C ALA A 256 18.72 11.12 -17.40
N GLY A 257 19.47 10.43 -18.27
CA GLY A 257 20.88 10.75 -18.54
C GLY A 257 21.89 10.21 -17.52
N SER A 258 21.45 9.46 -16.48
CA SER A 258 22.34 8.84 -15.50
C SER A 258 23.22 7.74 -16.11
N GLY A 259 24.45 7.65 -15.63
CA GLY A 259 25.40 6.58 -15.99
C GLY A 259 25.04 5.22 -15.36
N LEU A 260 25.71 4.15 -15.82
CA LEU A 260 25.51 2.79 -15.31
C LEU A 260 25.67 2.69 -13.79
N GLY A 261 26.64 3.43 -13.21
CA GLY A 261 26.88 3.45 -11.76
C GLY A 261 25.69 3.96 -10.95
N GLU A 262 25.06 5.06 -11.40
CA GLU A 262 23.90 5.64 -10.73
C GLU A 262 22.66 4.72 -10.82
N ARG A 263 22.47 4.08 -11.96
CA ARG A 263 21.40 3.08 -12.14
C ARG A 263 21.59 1.86 -11.25
N LEU A 264 22.84 1.38 -11.14
CA LEU A 264 23.17 0.27 -10.22
C LEU A 264 22.91 0.67 -8.76
N MET A 265 23.30 1.89 -8.36
CA MET A 265 23.02 2.41 -7.01
C MET A 265 21.53 2.53 -6.74
N ALA A 266 20.71 2.93 -7.71
CA ALA A 266 19.25 2.98 -7.58
C ALA A 266 18.65 1.57 -7.36
N VAL A 267 19.12 0.56 -8.10
CA VAL A 267 18.73 -0.84 -7.92
C VAL A 267 19.17 -1.35 -6.55
N LEU A 268 20.40 -1.09 -6.12
CA LEU A 268 20.90 -1.50 -4.79
C LEU A 268 20.11 -0.81 -3.67
N SER A 269 19.78 0.48 -3.83
CA SER A 269 18.93 1.21 -2.90
C SER A 269 17.52 0.59 -2.80
N PHE A 270 16.92 0.25 -3.94
CA PHE A 270 15.64 -0.46 -3.97
C PHE A 270 15.71 -1.80 -3.22
N LEU A 271 16.71 -2.63 -3.48
CA LEU A 271 16.89 -3.93 -2.80
C LEU A 271 17.16 -3.75 -1.29
N GLY A 272 17.92 -2.71 -0.92
CA GLY A 272 18.14 -2.32 0.48
C GLY A 272 16.83 -1.95 1.18
N ILE A 273 15.97 -1.16 0.52
CA ILE A 273 14.66 -0.80 1.05
C ILE A 273 13.75 -2.04 1.18
N GLN A 274 13.73 -2.95 0.18
CA GLN A 274 12.97 -4.19 0.28
C GLN A 274 13.46 -5.07 1.43
N SER A 275 14.77 -5.11 1.68
CA SER A 275 15.35 -5.80 2.85
C SER A 275 14.92 -5.14 4.17
N ALA A 276 14.88 -3.80 4.23
CA ALA A 276 14.44 -3.05 5.40
C ALA A 276 12.96 -3.30 5.77
N LEU A 277 12.11 -3.69 4.80
CA LEU A 277 10.72 -4.06 5.08
C LEU A 277 10.58 -5.30 5.99
N TRP A 278 11.60 -6.14 6.09
CA TRP A 278 11.64 -7.24 7.06
C TRP A 278 11.90 -6.75 8.48
N GLY A 279 12.43 -5.53 8.64
CA GLY A 279 12.79 -4.96 9.95
C GLY A 279 13.85 -5.80 10.66
N GLY A 280 13.72 -5.95 11.98
CA GLY A 280 14.64 -6.74 12.78
C GLY A 280 14.75 -8.22 12.41
N MET A 281 13.79 -8.74 11.63
CA MET A 281 13.77 -10.15 11.21
C MET A 281 14.84 -10.50 10.16
N ILE A 282 15.44 -9.51 9.50
CA ILE A 282 16.52 -9.78 8.54
C ILE A 282 17.73 -10.45 9.18
N LEU A 283 18.08 -10.08 10.42
CA LEU A 283 19.24 -10.63 11.13
C LEU A 283 19.10 -12.14 11.41
N PRO A 284 18.04 -12.62 12.10
CA PRO A 284 17.88 -14.05 12.31
C PRO A 284 17.65 -14.82 11.01
N LEU A 285 17.08 -14.19 9.97
CA LEU A 285 16.96 -14.82 8.65
C LEU A 285 18.35 -15.10 8.04
N LEU A 286 19.27 -14.15 8.11
CA LEU A 286 20.65 -14.34 7.65
C LEU A 286 21.39 -15.42 8.45
N VAL A 287 21.20 -15.46 9.77
CA VAL A 287 21.73 -16.54 10.61
C VAL A 287 21.16 -17.90 10.21
N GLY A 288 19.85 -17.99 10.01
CA GLY A 288 19.20 -19.22 9.55
C GLY A 288 19.71 -19.68 8.17
N LEU A 289 19.95 -18.74 7.27
CA LEU A 289 20.53 -19.02 5.96
C LEU A 289 21.97 -19.53 6.08
N TRP A 290 22.81 -18.87 6.89
CA TRP A 290 24.17 -19.31 7.16
C TRP A 290 24.21 -20.71 7.75
N LEU A 291 23.40 -21.03 8.76
CA LEU A 291 23.26 -22.38 9.31
C LEU A 291 22.78 -23.40 8.27
N SER A 292 21.98 -22.95 7.29
CA SER A 292 21.51 -23.81 6.19
C SER A 292 22.62 -24.19 5.22
N LEU A 293 23.54 -23.27 4.97
CA LEU A 293 24.69 -23.47 4.08
C LEU A 293 25.77 -24.31 4.76
N TRP A 294 26.08 -24.01 6.03
CA TRP A 294 27.11 -24.70 6.80
C TRP A 294 26.83 -26.22 6.92
N ARG A 295 25.59 -26.61 7.18
CA ARG A 295 25.19 -28.04 7.29
C ARG A 295 25.13 -28.80 5.96
N ARG A 296 25.36 -28.16 4.83
CA ARG A 296 25.46 -28.82 3.52
C ARG A 296 26.85 -29.36 3.23
N PHE A 297 27.84 -29.06 4.05
CA PHE A 297 29.15 -29.71 4.02
C PHE A 297 29.09 -30.91 4.96
N PRO A 298 28.92 -32.16 4.48
CA PRO A 298 28.93 -33.34 5.34
C PRO A 298 30.34 -33.50 5.91
N ASP A 299 30.42 -33.72 7.22
CA ASP A 299 31.62 -34.28 7.83
C ASP A 299 31.93 -35.61 7.11
N SER A 300 33.07 -35.70 6.44
CA SER A 300 33.50 -36.86 5.64
C SER A 300 33.87 -38.09 6.51
N SER A 301 33.40 -38.13 7.77
CA SER A 301 33.74 -39.17 8.75
C SER A 301 32.61 -40.17 9.08
N GLN A 302 31.43 -40.10 8.42
CA GLN A 302 30.37 -41.08 8.66
C GLN A 302 30.22 -42.00 7.44
N SER A 303 30.57 -43.28 7.63
CA SER A 303 30.40 -44.40 6.70
C SER A 303 28.91 -44.66 6.39
N PRO A 304 28.61 -45.10 5.15
CA PRO A 304 27.27 -45.39 4.70
C PRO A 304 26.90 -46.84 5.00
N ASP A 305 26.36 -47.11 6.18
CA ASP A 305 25.75 -48.41 6.45
C ASP A 305 24.38 -48.25 7.15
N HIS A 306 23.41 -48.97 6.54
CA HIS A 306 22.01 -49.17 6.97
C HIS A 306 20.97 -48.10 6.61
N ALA A 307 20.49 -48.19 5.36
CA ALA A 307 19.15 -47.72 5.02
C ALA A 307 18.15 -48.90 5.10
N PRO A 308 17.07 -48.84 5.92
CA PRO A 308 15.92 -49.73 5.76
C PRO A 308 15.01 -49.19 4.65
N ALA A 309 14.83 -50.00 3.61
CA ALA A 309 13.77 -49.80 2.63
C ALA A 309 12.40 -50.12 3.25
N CYS A 310 11.37 -49.44 2.79
CA CYS A 310 9.96 -49.49 3.12
C CYS A 310 9.47 -48.43 4.10
N ASP A 311 8.97 -47.33 3.52
CA ASP A 311 7.69 -46.67 3.83
C ASP A 311 7.58 -45.35 3.03
N SER A 312 7.48 -45.45 1.71
CA SER A 312 7.61 -44.27 0.84
C SER A 312 6.30 -43.45 0.64
N MET A 313 5.16 -43.85 1.19
CA MET A 313 3.89 -43.12 0.96
C MET A 313 3.36 -42.33 2.15
N ASN A 314 3.73 -42.69 3.39
CA ASN A 314 3.30 -41.94 4.57
C ASN A 314 4.29 -40.86 5.04
N HIS A 315 5.53 -40.82 4.54
CA HIS A 315 6.53 -39.83 4.89
C HIS A 315 6.42 -38.51 4.11
N ALA A 316 5.68 -38.45 3.01
CA ALA A 316 5.53 -37.21 2.21
C ALA A 316 4.72 -36.12 2.91
N VAL A 317 3.84 -36.49 3.85
CA VAL A 317 3.01 -35.52 4.60
C VAL A 317 3.72 -34.93 5.83
N SER A 318 4.77 -35.61 6.34
CA SER A 318 5.47 -35.19 7.55
C SER A 318 6.77 -34.40 7.31
N SER A 319 7.28 -34.32 6.10
CA SER A 319 8.61 -33.77 5.80
C SER A 319 8.66 -32.26 5.51
N GLY A 320 7.52 -31.57 5.40
CA GLY A 320 7.48 -30.12 5.14
C GLY A 320 8.13 -29.70 3.81
N HIS A 321 8.26 -30.63 2.86
CA HIS A 321 8.81 -30.35 1.54
C HIS A 321 7.73 -29.76 0.63
N LEU A 322 8.01 -28.56 0.09
CA LEU A 322 7.20 -27.94 -0.94
C LEU A 322 7.19 -28.83 -2.20
N ASP A 323 6.01 -29.22 -2.68
CA ASP A 323 5.86 -29.90 -3.97
C ASP A 323 6.22 -28.96 -5.14
N ARG A 324 6.34 -29.54 -6.34
CA ARG A 324 6.74 -28.77 -7.53
C ARG A 324 5.79 -27.61 -7.83
N PRO A 325 4.44 -27.75 -7.80
CA PRO A 325 3.51 -26.64 -7.98
C PRO A 325 3.67 -25.52 -6.96
N ALA A 326 3.73 -25.84 -5.66
CA ALA A 326 3.92 -24.84 -4.62
C ALA A 326 5.27 -24.10 -4.78
N ARG A 327 6.35 -24.85 -5.03
CA ARG A 327 7.67 -24.26 -5.27
C ARG A 327 7.68 -23.32 -6.47
N ALA A 328 7.09 -23.75 -7.60
CA ALA A 328 7.02 -22.93 -8.81
C ALA A 328 6.27 -21.62 -8.56
N LEU A 329 5.10 -21.69 -7.91
CA LEU A 329 4.28 -20.53 -7.63
C LEU A 329 4.94 -19.58 -6.62
N LEU A 330 5.54 -20.10 -5.53
CA LEU A 330 6.23 -19.30 -4.53
C LEU A 330 7.48 -18.62 -5.10
N VAL A 331 8.27 -19.31 -5.90
CA VAL A 331 9.46 -18.73 -6.55
C VAL A 331 9.06 -17.67 -7.57
N ALA A 332 8.08 -17.96 -8.44
CA ALA A 332 7.60 -16.99 -9.42
C ALA A 332 7.01 -15.74 -8.75
N GLY A 333 6.16 -15.92 -7.72
CA GLY A 333 5.55 -14.82 -6.95
C GLY A 333 6.54 -14.00 -6.13
N THR A 334 7.72 -14.57 -5.82
CA THR A 334 8.80 -13.84 -5.13
C THR A 334 9.69 -13.11 -6.12
N LEU A 335 10.23 -13.83 -7.10
CA LEU A 335 11.27 -13.29 -7.98
C LEU A 335 10.70 -12.32 -9.03
N PHE A 336 9.54 -12.62 -9.61
CA PHE A 336 9.02 -11.79 -10.69
C PHE A 336 8.74 -10.35 -10.24
N PRO A 337 7.98 -10.07 -9.16
CA PRO A 337 7.77 -8.70 -8.70
C PRO A 337 9.08 -8.00 -8.30
N LEU A 338 10.00 -8.69 -7.62
CA LEU A 338 11.29 -8.11 -7.23
C LEU A 338 12.15 -7.74 -8.46
N CYS A 339 12.29 -8.64 -9.42
CA CYS A 339 13.07 -8.39 -10.63
C CYS A 339 12.44 -7.30 -11.49
N PHE A 340 11.11 -7.30 -11.62
CA PHE A 340 10.39 -6.28 -12.37
C PHE A 340 10.63 -4.88 -11.77
N PHE A 341 10.41 -4.70 -10.47
CA PHE A 341 10.63 -3.40 -9.84
C PHE A 341 12.11 -3.03 -9.67
N ALA A 342 13.02 -4.00 -9.59
CA ALA A 342 14.46 -3.74 -9.67
C ALA A 342 14.84 -3.19 -11.05
N LEU A 343 14.25 -3.73 -12.11
CA LEU A 343 14.42 -3.20 -13.47
C LEU A 343 13.83 -1.79 -13.58
N VAL A 344 12.62 -1.55 -13.08
CA VAL A 344 12.02 -0.20 -13.07
C VAL A 344 12.88 0.78 -12.28
N ALA A 345 13.44 0.36 -11.13
CA ALA A 345 14.30 1.21 -10.29
C ALA A 345 15.57 1.69 -11.01
N ALA A 346 16.05 0.96 -12.03
CA ALA A 346 17.17 1.41 -12.85
C ALA A 346 16.84 2.62 -13.75
N PHE A 347 15.54 2.94 -13.91
CA PHE A 347 15.08 4.00 -14.83
C PHE A 347 14.20 5.05 -14.16
N SER A 348 13.51 4.70 -13.07
CA SER A 348 12.54 5.55 -12.39
C SER A 348 12.52 5.28 -10.88
N PRO A 349 12.26 6.27 -10.03
CA PRO A 349 12.08 6.06 -8.60
C PRO A 349 10.92 5.11 -8.31
N VAL A 350 11.18 4.05 -7.53
CA VAL A 350 10.18 3.05 -7.12
C VAL A 350 9.82 3.26 -5.65
N GLN A 351 8.51 3.32 -5.35
CA GLN A 351 8.07 3.41 -3.96
C GLN A 351 8.22 2.06 -3.24
N PRO A 352 8.53 2.05 -1.94
CA PRO A 352 8.80 0.83 -1.17
C PRO A 352 7.67 -0.21 -1.23
N ASN A 353 6.42 0.24 -1.24
CA ASN A 353 5.23 -0.62 -1.22
C ASN A 353 4.88 -1.26 -2.57
N TRP A 354 5.49 -0.82 -3.70
CA TRP A 354 5.09 -1.35 -5.02
C TRP A 354 5.40 -2.83 -5.19
N ALA A 355 6.52 -3.30 -4.67
CA ALA A 355 6.92 -4.70 -4.76
C ALA A 355 6.42 -5.57 -3.59
N ILE A 356 5.82 -5.00 -2.54
CA ILE A 356 5.60 -5.61 -1.22
C ILE A 356 4.92 -6.99 -1.26
N LEU A 357 4.14 -7.28 -2.29
CA LEU A 357 3.41 -8.54 -2.46
C LEU A 357 4.34 -9.76 -2.57
N TYR A 358 5.61 -9.56 -2.91
CA TYR A 358 6.60 -10.65 -2.92
C TYR A 358 6.72 -11.31 -1.53
N LEU A 359 6.46 -10.57 -0.45
CA LEU A 359 6.54 -11.09 0.92
C LEU A 359 5.54 -12.25 1.15
N LEU A 360 4.37 -12.23 0.51
CA LEU A 360 3.36 -13.28 0.66
C LEU A 360 3.84 -14.65 0.15
N THR A 361 4.83 -14.66 -0.72
CA THR A 361 5.43 -15.87 -1.31
C THR A 361 6.85 -16.12 -0.82
N ALA A 362 7.64 -15.08 -0.54
CA ALA A 362 9.00 -15.20 -0.02
C ALA A 362 9.02 -15.81 1.39
N VAL A 363 8.12 -15.36 2.27
CA VAL A 363 8.10 -15.84 3.66
C VAL A 363 7.84 -17.36 3.73
N PRO A 364 6.80 -17.94 3.10
CA PRO A 364 6.63 -19.40 3.09
C PRO A 364 7.74 -20.15 2.35
N LEU A 365 8.33 -19.57 1.32
CA LEU A 365 9.49 -20.16 0.62
C LEU A 365 10.70 -20.29 1.56
N LEU A 366 10.87 -19.37 2.49
CA LEU A 366 11.95 -19.33 3.49
C LEU A 366 11.61 -20.07 4.80
N ALA A 367 10.43 -20.71 4.90
CA ALA A 367 10.01 -21.44 6.10
C ALA A 367 11.06 -22.45 6.61
N PRO A 368 11.77 -23.24 5.76
CA PRO A 368 12.82 -24.15 6.23
C PRO A 368 14.02 -23.43 6.85
N VAL A 369 14.35 -22.23 6.35
CA VAL A 369 15.45 -21.40 6.88
C VAL A 369 15.06 -20.82 8.24
N MET A 370 13.87 -20.23 8.34
CA MET A 370 13.32 -19.65 9.56
C MET A 370 13.10 -20.71 10.65
N GLY A 371 12.74 -21.93 10.25
CA GLY A 371 12.57 -23.07 11.14
C GLY A 371 13.84 -23.51 11.91
N ARG A 372 15.04 -23.04 11.49
CA ARG A 372 16.29 -23.25 12.22
C ARG A 372 16.50 -22.26 13.37
N VAL A 373 15.86 -21.11 13.29
CA VAL A 373 15.99 -20.01 14.27
C VAL A 373 14.62 -19.46 14.70
N PRO A 374 13.61 -20.32 15.01
CA PRO A 374 12.22 -19.88 15.17
C PRO A 374 12.05 -18.90 16.33
N ARG A 375 12.75 -19.12 17.45
CA ARG A 375 12.67 -18.20 18.60
C ARG A 375 13.21 -16.82 18.25
N ALA A 376 14.36 -16.75 17.54
CA ALA A 376 14.93 -15.47 17.12
C ALA A 376 14.03 -14.74 16.12
N MET A 377 13.37 -15.47 15.20
CA MET A 377 12.36 -14.88 14.30
C MET A 377 11.17 -14.31 15.06
N LEU A 378 10.64 -15.01 16.07
CA LEU A 378 9.50 -14.53 16.86
C LEU A 378 9.88 -13.33 17.74
N ILE A 379 11.08 -13.32 18.33
CA ILE A 379 11.60 -12.17 19.09
C ILE A 379 11.73 -10.95 18.16
N ALA A 380 12.28 -11.13 16.97
CA ALA A 380 12.40 -10.05 15.99
C ALA A 380 11.04 -9.57 15.46
N ALA A 381 10.06 -10.47 15.30
CA ALA A 381 8.69 -10.10 14.97
C ALA A 381 8.03 -9.25 16.06
N LEU A 382 8.20 -9.64 17.33
CA LEU A 382 7.74 -8.87 18.49
C LEU A 382 8.45 -7.51 18.58
N PHE A 383 9.74 -7.44 18.27
CA PHE A 383 10.50 -6.19 18.19
C PHE A 383 9.91 -5.24 17.12
N ASN A 384 9.62 -5.74 15.91
CA ASN A 384 9.00 -4.94 14.88
C ASN A 384 7.61 -4.42 15.31
N LEU A 385 6.81 -5.29 15.94
CA LEU A 385 5.48 -4.93 16.45
C LEU A 385 5.58 -3.81 17.50
N LEU A 386 6.52 -3.95 18.45
CA LEU A 386 6.78 -2.95 19.48
C LEU A 386 7.25 -1.63 18.86
N LEU A 387 8.21 -1.69 17.92
CA LEU A 387 8.72 -0.49 17.25
C LEU A 387 7.61 0.28 16.51
N VAL A 388 6.75 -0.44 15.77
CA VAL A 388 5.61 0.20 15.08
C VAL A 388 4.59 0.72 16.09
N SER A 389 4.35 0.02 17.22
CA SER A 389 3.48 0.51 18.29
C SER A 389 3.97 1.82 18.91
N VAL A 390 5.28 1.91 19.16
CA VAL A 390 5.92 3.14 19.65
C VAL A 390 5.80 4.27 18.62
N TYR A 391 5.92 3.94 17.33
CA TYR A 391 5.77 4.93 16.26
C TYR A 391 4.31 5.41 16.09
N VAL A 392 3.33 4.50 16.24
CA VAL A 392 1.89 4.85 16.28
C VAL A 392 1.58 5.74 17.48
N PHE A 393 2.14 5.42 18.65
CA PHE A 393 2.02 6.27 19.86
C PHE A 393 2.63 7.65 19.63
N HIS A 394 3.81 7.71 18.99
CA HIS A 394 4.43 8.99 18.62
C HIS A 394 3.58 9.80 17.65
N ALA A 395 2.98 9.15 16.63
CA ALA A 395 2.07 9.83 15.70
C ALA A 395 0.89 10.52 16.41
N ARG A 396 0.42 9.95 17.54
CA ARG A 396 -0.68 10.50 18.34
C ARG A 396 -0.23 11.59 19.30
N THR A 397 0.97 11.49 19.87
CA THR A 397 1.40 12.31 21.02
C THR A 397 2.53 13.30 20.72
N GLY A 398 3.31 13.06 19.66
CA GLY A 398 4.50 13.86 19.34
C GLY A 398 5.64 13.75 20.38
N LEU A 399 5.62 12.77 21.29
CA LEU A 399 6.49 12.74 22.46
C LEU A 399 7.94 12.33 22.19
N LEU A 400 8.21 11.56 21.12
CA LEU A 400 9.57 11.12 20.83
C LEU A 400 10.40 12.27 20.23
N PRO A 401 11.61 12.54 20.76
CA PRO A 401 12.50 13.56 20.21
C PRO A 401 13.24 13.01 18.98
N LEU A 402 12.50 12.76 17.91
CA LEU A 402 13.09 12.25 16.65
C LEU A 402 13.67 13.40 15.82
N PRO A 403 14.75 13.16 15.07
CA PRO A 403 15.23 14.11 14.07
C PRO A 403 14.16 14.42 13.00
N ASP A 404 14.17 15.61 12.41
CA ASP A 404 13.14 16.08 11.47
C ASP A 404 12.85 15.08 10.34
N LYS A 405 13.89 14.45 9.77
CA LYS A 405 13.75 13.43 8.72
C LYS A 405 12.96 12.18 9.16
N GLN A 406 12.89 11.90 10.46
CA GLN A 406 12.20 10.75 11.04
C GLN A 406 10.81 11.12 11.58
N GLN A 407 10.46 12.40 11.59
CA GLN A 407 9.15 12.88 12.01
C GLN A 407 8.08 12.83 10.91
N ARG A 408 8.35 12.10 9.82
CA ARG A 408 7.45 12.03 8.66
C ARG A 408 6.00 11.74 9.03
N ILE A 409 5.74 10.89 10.03
CA ILE A 409 4.36 10.58 10.42
C ILE A 409 3.64 11.80 10.98
N LEU A 410 4.33 12.67 11.72
CA LEU A 410 3.74 13.92 12.21
C LEU A 410 3.46 14.91 11.07
N TYR A 411 4.34 14.97 10.07
CA TYR A 411 4.08 15.75 8.84
C TYR A 411 2.87 15.25 8.07
N GLU A 412 2.55 13.95 8.16
CA GLU A 412 1.38 13.37 7.49
C GLU A 412 0.08 13.57 8.27
N THR A 413 0.14 13.78 9.60
CA THR A 413 -1.04 13.66 10.47
C THR A 413 -1.30 14.85 11.39
N HIS A 414 -0.29 15.63 11.79
CA HIS A 414 -0.41 16.64 12.84
C HIS A 414 -0.89 17.99 12.30
N GLY A 415 -1.57 18.77 13.14
CA GLY A 415 -1.93 20.17 12.93
C GLY A 415 -3.13 20.42 12.02
N PHE A 416 -3.58 19.43 11.26
CA PHE A 416 -4.65 19.63 10.26
C PHE A 416 -6.03 19.88 10.87
N GLU A 417 -6.32 19.39 12.07
CA GLU A 417 -7.57 19.66 12.78
C GLU A 417 -7.67 21.15 13.14
N ALA A 418 -6.59 21.71 13.70
CA ALA A 418 -6.51 23.13 14.01
C ALA A 418 -6.54 24.00 12.74
N LEU A 419 -5.84 23.57 11.69
CA LEU A 419 -5.89 24.23 10.38
C LEU A 419 -7.31 24.25 9.80
N ALA A 420 -8.01 23.13 9.85
CA ALA A 420 -9.39 23.04 9.35
C ALA A 420 -10.33 23.98 10.11
N GLY A 421 -10.19 24.09 11.44
CA GLY A 421 -10.94 25.04 12.26
C GLY A 421 -10.65 26.48 11.88
N GLU A 422 -9.40 26.83 11.57
CA GLU A 422 -9.01 28.19 11.18
C GLU A 422 -9.57 28.56 9.79
N VAL A 423 -9.43 27.68 8.81
CA VAL A 423 -9.88 27.98 7.44
C VAL A 423 -11.40 27.91 7.29
N ALA A 424 -12.11 27.18 8.15
CA ALA A 424 -13.57 27.09 8.11
C ALA A 424 -14.26 28.43 8.39
N ASN A 425 -13.57 29.36 9.04
CA ASN A 425 -14.11 30.68 9.38
C ASN A 425 -13.77 31.78 8.34
N LEU A 426 -13.06 31.42 7.25
CA LEU A 426 -12.69 32.38 6.23
C LEU A 426 -13.90 32.76 5.36
N PRO A 427 -14.08 34.05 5.05
CA PRO A 427 -15.17 34.49 4.18
C PRO A 427 -14.85 34.21 2.68
N GLY A 428 -15.82 33.71 1.93
CA GLY A 428 -15.73 33.55 0.50
C GLY A 428 -15.14 32.21 0.03
N PRO A 429 -14.87 32.07 -1.27
CA PRO A 429 -14.36 30.84 -1.85
C PRO A 429 -12.98 30.48 -1.29
N LEU A 430 -12.76 29.19 -0.99
CA LEU A 430 -11.50 28.64 -0.47
C LEU A 430 -10.97 27.55 -1.37
N PHE A 431 -9.71 27.64 -1.71
CA PHE A 431 -8.98 26.64 -2.49
C PHE A 431 -7.66 26.28 -1.80
N ALA A 432 -7.12 25.11 -2.18
CA ALA A 432 -5.76 24.74 -1.80
C ALA A 432 -4.90 24.48 -3.05
N ASP A 433 -3.58 24.61 -2.89
CA ASP A 433 -2.64 24.35 -3.97
C ASP A 433 -2.53 22.85 -4.31
N ARG A 434 -2.87 21.96 -3.37
CA ARG A 434 -2.69 20.50 -3.49
C ARG A 434 -3.81 19.71 -2.83
N TYR A 435 -4.06 18.51 -3.36
CA TYR A 435 -5.15 17.63 -2.91
C TYR A 435 -5.05 17.20 -1.44
N GLN A 436 -3.83 17.06 -0.90
CA GLN A 436 -3.62 16.67 0.49
C GLN A 436 -4.23 17.68 1.46
N LEU A 437 -4.07 18.98 1.17
CA LEU A 437 -4.66 20.03 2.00
C LEU A 437 -6.19 20.04 1.90
N VAL A 438 -6.72 19.85 0.69
CA VAL A 438 -8.17 19.68 0.48
C VAL A 438 -8.70 18.50 1.29
N ALA A 439 -8.08 17.33 1.15
CA ALA A 439 -8.51 16.10 1.81
C ALA A 439 -8.48 16.21 3.34
N MET A 440 -7.38 16.70 3.90
CA MET A 440 -7.19 16.79 5.35
C MET A 440 -8.14 17.82 5.98
N THR A 441 -8.29 19.00 5.37
CA THR A 441 -9.21 20.03 5.89
C THR A 441 -10.66 19.57 5.85
N ARG A 442 -11.06 18.88 4.77
CA ARG A 442 -12.42 18.31 4.65
C ARG A 442 -12.68 17.16 5.62
N PHE A 443 -11.66 16.35 5.90
CA PHE A 443 -11.80 15.26 6.87
C PHE A 443 -12.13 15.82 8.27
N TYR A 444 -11.42 16.86 8.72
CA TYR A 444 -11.64 17.47 10.02
C TYR A 444 -12.79 18.47 10.06
N ALA A 445 -13.20 19.03 8.92
CA ALA A 445 -14.36 19.90 8.75
C ALA A 445 -15.26 19.40 7.60
N PRO A 446 -16.09 18.35 7.82
CA PRO A 446 -16.83 17.67 6.73
C PRO A 446 -17.80 18.56 5.93
N GLY A 447 -18.18 19.72 6.43
CA GLY A 447 -19.02 20.70 5.73
C GLY A 447 -18.25 21.75 4.94
N LEU A 448 -16.92 21.75 5.00
CA LEU A 448 -16.10 22.80 4.40
C LEU A 448 -16.08 22.70 2.86
N GLU A 449 -16.46 23.79 2.21
CA GLU A 449 -16.40 23.95 0.76
C GLU A 449 -15.00 24.43 0.35
N ILE A 450 -14.06 23.47 0.19
CA ILE A 450 -12.70 23.72 -0.28
C ILE A 450 -12.43 22.88 -1.53
N GLY A 451 -11.81 23.48 -2.55
CA GLY A 451 -11.39 22.82 -3.79
C GLY A 451 -9.88 22.85 -3.98
N GLN A 452 -9.38 22.14 -4.98
CA GLN A 452 -8.00 22.30 -5.43
C GLN A 452 -7.95 23.35 -6.53
N TRP A 453 -7.03 24.33 -6.43
CA TRP A 453 -6.81 25.26 -7.54
C TRP A 453 -6.00 24.59 -8.65
N PRO A 454 -6.43 24.71 -9.94
CA PRO A 454 -5.73 24.06 -11.06
C PRO A 454 -4.36 24.70 -11.32
N GLY A 455 -3.41 23.89 -11.83
CA GLY A 455 -2.10 24.35 -12.31
C GLY A 455 -1.04 24.63 -11.24
N LEU A 456 -1.35 24.54 -9.94
CA LEU A 456 -0.38 24.83 -8.87
C LEU A 456 0.37 23.58 -8.38
N PHE A 457 -0.25 22.43 -8.44
CA PHE A 457 0.31 21.14 -8.06
C PHE A 457 -0.21 20.05 -8.98
N ARG A 458 0.22 18.76 -8.75
CA ARG A 458 -0.28 17.67 -9.57
C ARG A 458 -1.81 17.60 -9.55
N PRO A 459 -2.44 17.26 -10.67
CA PRO A 459 -3.88 17.07 -10.71
C PRO A 459 -4.35 15.92 -9.80
N SER A 460 -5.63 15.98 -9.43
CA SER A 460 -6.27 14.98 -8.59
C SER A 460 -7.75 14.84 -8.91
N GLU A 461 -8.44 13.93 -8.23
CA GLU A 461 -9.89 13.75 -8.38
C GLU A 461 -10.70 15.01 -8.06
N TYR A 462 -10.17 15.95 -7.27
CA TYR A 462 -10.85 17.20 -6.95
C TYR A 462 -11.00 18.16 -8.15
N LEU A 463 -10.20 18.00 -9.19
CA LEU A 463 -10.25 18.83 -10.39
C LEU A 463 -11.21 18.30 -11.48
N ARG A 464 -11.88 17.16 -11.24
CA ARG A 464 -12.72 16.49 -12.23
C ARG A 464 -14.21 16.86 -12.15
N GLY A 465 -14.59 17.82 -11.36
CA GLY A 465 -15.97 18.26 -11.22
C GLY A 465 -16.90 17.30 -10.45
N ARG A 466 -16.39 16.15 -9.98
CA ARG A 466 -17.21 15.10 -9.34
C ARG A 466 -17.26 15.20 -7.82
N LEU A 467 -16.12 15.18 -7.17
CA LEU A 467 -16.04 15.38 -5.71
C LEU A 467 -16.26 16.85 -5.34
N ARG A 468 -15.84 17.73 -6.22
CA ARG A 468 -15.95 19.18 -6.11
C ARG A 468 -16.34 19.77 -7.47
N PRO A 469 -17.10 20.88 -7.49
CA PRO A 469 -17.33 21.61 -8.74
C PRO A 469 -16.01 22.02 -9.38
N GLU A 470 -15.98 22.02 -10.71
CA GLU A 470 -14.83 22.58 -11.44
C GLU A 470 -14.63 24.04 -11.10
N VAL A 471 -13.36 24.46 -11.05
CA VAL A 471 -13.01 25.86 -10.74
C VAL A 471 -13.30 26.71 -11.99
N ASP A 472 -14.26 27.62 -11.84
CA ASP A 472 -14.50 28.69 -12.83
C ASP A 472 -13.86 29.99 -12.34
N PRO A 473 -12.68 30.40 -12.89
CA PRO A 473 -12.00 31.63 -12.51
C PRO A 473 -12.87 32.87 -12.66
N THR A 474 -13.79 32.88 -13.66
CA THR A 474 -14.69 34.01 -13.91
C THR A 474 -15.74 34.14 -12.80
N ALA A 475 -16.30 33.00 -12.38
CA ALA A 475 -17.23 32.98 -11.25
C ALA A 475 -16.55 33.41 -9.93
N VAL A 476 -15.31 32.94 -9.72
CA VAL A 476 -14.48 33.31 -8.56
C VAL A 476 -14.15 34.81 -8.57
N ALA A 477 -13.82 35.38 -9.73
CA ALA A 477 -13.58 36.82 -9.87
C ALA A 477 -14.86 37.64 -9.55
N ARG A 478 -16.02 37.20 -10.06
CA ARG A 478 -17.33 37.84 -9.74
C ARG A 478 -17.67 37.77 -8.26
N ALA A 479 -17.21 36.74 -7.54
CA ALA A 479 -17.36 36.61 -6.10
C ALA A 479 -16.38 37.50 -5.29
N GLY A 480 -15.55 38.32 -5.96
CA GLY A 480 -14.60 39.20 -5.31
C GLY A 480 -13.29 38.53 -4.90
N GLY A 481 -12.96 37.41 -5.52
CA GLY A 481 -11.71 36.68 -5.27
C GLY A 481 -11.87 35.49 -4.32
N PHE A 482 -10.75 34.97 -3.81
CA PHE A 482 -10.70 33.72 -3.03
C PHE A 482 -9.52 33.67 -2.08
N TRP A 483 -9.57 32.73 -1.13
CA TRP A 483 -8.45 32.35 -0.30
C TRP A 483 -7.74 31.12 -0.88
N LEU A 484 -6.42 31.17 -0.95
CA LEU A 484 -5.57 30.03 -1.31
C LEU A 484 -4.80 29.56 -0.09
N LEU A 485 -5.02 28.31 0.30
CA LEU A 485 -4.21 27.59 1.28
C LEU A 485 -3.07 26.89 0.56
N SER A 486 -1.81 27.19 0.91
CA SER A 486 -0.64 26.55 0.32
C SER A 486 0.36 26.11 1.40
N ARG A 487 1.20 25.14 1.05
CA ARG A 487 2.28 24.63 1.90
C ARG A 487 3.61 25.16 1.39
N ASP A 488 4.48 25.63 2.32
CA ASP A 488 5.75 26.32 2.06
C ASP A 488 5.62 27.73 1.43
N PRO A 489 6.67 28.53 1.39
CA PRO A 489 6.59 29.94 0.98
C PRO A 489 6.25 30.09 -0.50
N TYR A 490 5.12 29.54 -0.89
CA TYR A 490 4.62 29.50 -2.24
C TYR A 490 3.46 30.46 -2.41
N ARG A 491 3.71 31.54 -3.11
CA ARG A 491 2.73 32.57 -3.51
C ARG A 491 2.68 32.58 -5.04
N PRO A 492 1.95 31.63 -5.64
CA PRO A 492 1.92 31.53 -7.10
C PRO A 492 1.28 32.76 -7.70
N GLY A 493 1.85 33.26 -8.80
CA GLY A 493 1.14 34.19 -9.68
C GLY A 493 -0.05 33.47 -10.29
N ILE A 494 -1.24 34.00 -10.11
CA ILE A 494 -2.47 33.45 -10.68
C ILE A 494 -2.99 34.45 -11.71
N PRO A 495 -3.09 34.08 -13.00
CA PRO A 495 -3.54 34.98 -14.05
C PRO A 495 -4.90 35.60 -13.73
N GLY A 496 -5.00 36.93 -13.83
CA GLY A 496 -6.22 37.69 -13.57
C GLY A 496 -6.51 37.98 -12.09
N PHE A 497 -5.54 37.66 -11.19
CA PHE A 497 -5.68 37.91 -9.76
C PHE A 497 -4.41 38.48 -9.14
N GLY A 498 -4.57 39.56 -8.36
CA GLY A 498 -3.54 40.14 -7.50
C GLY A 498 -3.65 39.66 -6.06
N ILE A 499 -2.55 39.77 -5.30
CA ILE A 499 -2.53 39.44 -3.86
C ILE A 499 -2.96 40.68 -3.06
N GLU A 500 -4.05 40.58 -2.30
CA GLU A 500 -4.53 41.60 -1.40
C GLU A 500 -3.91 41.47 0.01
N GLY A 501 -3.77 40.24 0.50
CA GLY A 501 -3.26 39.97 1.83
C GLY A 501 -2.78 38.54 2.01
N GLN A 502 -2.06 38.34 3.11
CA GLN A 502 -1.52 37.02 3.43
C GLN A 502 -1.42 36.80 4.92
N ARG A 503 -1.62 35.58 5.36
CA ARG A 503 -1.42 35.10 6.72
C ARG A 503 -0.51 33.89 6.69
N LEU A 504 0.42 33.80 7.62
CA LEU A 504 1.33 32.68 7.76
C LEU A 504 1.03 31.95 9.06
N LEU A 505 0.68 30.67 8.94
CA LEU A 505 0.34 29.81 10.05
C LEU A 505 1.44 28.79 10.28
N TYR A 506 1.88 28.66 11.51
CA TYR A 506 2.88 27.67 11.95
C TYR A 506 2.22 26.61 12.81
N ASP A 507 2.43 25.35 12.46
CA ASP A 507 2.06 24.22 13.31
C ASP A 507 3.21 23.92 14.27
N CYS A 508 3.05 24.30 15.51
CA CYS A 508 4.00 24.08 16.58
C CYS A 508 3.55 22.88 17.41
N LEU A 509 4.29 21.77 17.34
CA LEU A 509 3.92 20.44 17.85
C LEU A 509 3.30 20.45 19.27
N ARG A 510 3.78 21.32 20.17
CA ARG A 510 3.30 21.38 21.57
C ARG A 510 2.46 22.62 21.89
N GLU A 511 2.50 23.61 21.03
CA GLU A 511 1.87 24.91 21.25
C GLU A 511 0.66 25.12 20.33
N GLY A 512 0.42 24.19 19.42
CA GLY A 512 -0.66 24.26 18.45
C GLY A 512 -0.38 25.22 17.30
N LEU A 513 -1.44 25.65 16.63
CA LEU A 513 -1.37 26.56 15.49
C LEU A 513 -1.09 27.99 15.97
N ARG A 514 -0.08 28.62 15.38
CA ARG A 514 0.36 29.98 15.68
C ARG A 514 0.42 30.80 14.40
N GLU A 515 -0.16 31.99 14.43
CA GLU A 515 0.00 32.97 13.36
C GLU A 515 1.25 33.80 13.59
N ALA A 516 2.01 34.06 12.54
CA ALA A 516 3.17 34.95 12.58
C ALA A 516 3.31 35.71 11.26
N PHE A 517 4.10 36.78 11.31
CA PHE A 517 4.43 37.58 10.13
C PHE A 517 5.61 36.96 9.37
N PRO A 518 5.64 37.02 8.00
CA PRO A 518 6.69 36.40 7.19
C PRO A 518 8.12 36.85 7.55
N ASP A 519 8.27 38.09 8.02
CA ASP A 519 9.56 38.71 8.29
C ASP A 519 10.02 38.53 9.75
N ARG A 520 9.23 37.81 10.58
CA ARG A 520 9.57 37.53 11.98
C ARG A 520 10.09 36.09 12.13
N PRO A 521 10.92 35.81 13.15
CA PRO A 521 11.29 34.47 13.51
C PRO A 521 10.07 33.58 13.70
N ALA A 522 10.23 32.27 13.39
CA ALA A 522 9.17 31.30 13.68
C ALA A 522 8.74 31.37 15.14
N PRO A 523 7.42 31.28 15.44
CA PRO A 523 6.90 31.44 16.80
C PRO A 523 7.29 30.28 17.72
N CYS A 524 7.86 29.22 17.19
CA CYS A 524 8.38 28.05 17.91
C CYS A 524 9.70 27.56 17.30
N ALA A 525 10.50 26.87 18.12
CA ALA A 525 11.86 26.45 17.75
C ALA A 525 11.91 25.48 16.55
N ALA A 526 10.89 24.62 16.39
CA ALA A 526 10.80 23.64 15.30
C ALA A 526 9.33 23.49 14.85
N PRO A 527 8.84 24.32 13.93
CA PRO A 527 7.51 24.15 13.37
C PRO A 527 7.47 22.92 12.47
N LEU A 528 6.43 22.07 12.63
CA LEU A 528 6.19 20.92 11.75
C LEU A 528 5.71 21.37 10.38
N HIS A 529 4.78 22.32 10.34
CA HIS A 529 4.22 22.85 9.12
C HIS A 529 4.30 24.37 9.08
N ARG A 530 4.35 24.88 7.86
CA ARG A 530 4.16 26.28 7.53
C ARG A 530 3.10 26.34 6.44
N TRP A 531 1.98 26.96 6.73
CA TRP A 531 0.88 27.14 5.79
C TRP A 531 0.67 28.60 5.50
N TRP A 532 0.51 28.92 4.22
CA TRP A 532 0.16 30.23 3.75
C TRP A 532 -1.31 30.29 3.41
N LEU A 533 -2.01 31.29 3.94
CA LEU A 533 -3.34 31.71 3.54
C LEU A 533 -3.18 33.02 2.77
N VAL A 534 -3.39 32.99 1.47
CA VAL A 534 -3.21 34.14 0.59
C VAL A 534 -4.57 34.55 0.03
N ARG A 535 -4.94 35.82 0.23
CA ARG A 535 -6.15 36.40 -0.35
C ARG A 535 -5.83 36.91 -1.75
N TYR A 536 -6.48 36.35 -2.74
CA TYR A 536 -6.44 36.77 -4.13
C TYR A 536 -7.70 37.55 -4.46
N VAL A 537 -7.55 38.71 -5.10
CA VAL A 537 -8.64 39.55 -5.60
C VAL A 537 -8.46 39.72 -7.12
N PRO A 538 -9.56 39.92 -7.87
CA PRO A 538 -9.44 40.17 -9.30
C PRO A 538 -8.56 41.39 -9.58
N ASP A 539 -7.71 41.28 -10.61
CA ASP A 539 -6.98 42.44 -11.11
C ASP A 539 -7.96 43.54 -11.51
N PRO A 540 -7.66 44.84 -11.27
CA PRO A 540 -8.52 45.90 -11.76
C PRO A 540 -8.70 45.76 -13.28
N ALA A 541 -9.92 45.96 -13.74
CA ALA A 541 -10.21 45.93 -15.17
C ALA A 541 -9.28 46.91 -15.91
N PRO A 542 -8.64 46.55 -17.06
CA PRO A 542 -7.73 47.40 -17.78
C PRO A 542 -8.39 48.69 -18.27
#